data_faea313a952db911efe8a739d210eb79
#
_entry.id   faea313a952db911efe8a739d210eb79
#
_cell.length_a   1.000
_cell.length_b   1.000
_cell.length_c   1.000
_cell.angle_alpha   90.00
_cell.angle_beta   90.00
_cell.angle_gamma   90.00
#
_symmetry.space_group_name_H-M   'P 1'
#
loop_
_entity.id
_entity.type
_entity.pdbx_description
1 polymer ?
#
loop_
_entity_poly.entity_id
_entity_poly.type
_entity_poly.pdbx_seq_one_letter_code
_entity_poly.pdbx_strand_id
1 'polypeptide(L)'
;MQSKHTQDESDLERWGQPEPSGLVISLFDLTGVMVRPWAEAGYLCYCVDRQHPPGESHSGNVIRVGADVREWLPPYGPVTILFAFPPCTHVAVSGARWFRDKGLGHLIESLACFDAAVRLAEWTRAPYLIENPVSTVSTYWRPPDHTFDPCDYGGYLDPPGDAYTKKTCLWTGNGFRMPAPNRVEPEPGSRTLRFSPGPDRANLRSVTPAGFAQAVFAAHHPLPHRRRPRRGRAGPASFG
;
A
#
# COMPACT_ATOMS: atom_id res chain seq x y z
N MET A 1 42.19 -10.18 -4.33
CA MET A 1 41.59 -11.50 -4.55
C MET A 1 40.75 -11.85 -3.33
N GLN A 2 39.69 -11.10 -3.05
CA GLN A 2 38.72 -11.34 -1.97
C GLN A 2 37.41 -10.63 -2.36
N SER A 3 36.49 -11.31 -3.04
CA SER A 3 35.11 -10.86 -3.17
C SER A 3 34.25 -11.89 -3.98
N LYS A 4 34.30 -13.17 -3.57
CA LYS A 4 33.43 -14.21 -4.15
C LYS A 4 32.67 -15.03 -3.10
N HIS A 5 32.77 -14.70 -1.80
CA HIS A 5 32.18 -15.55 -0.74
C HIS A 5 30.88 -15.00 -0.12
N THR A 6 30.50 -13.76 -0.41
CA THR A 6 29.33 -13.14 0.23
C THR A 6 27.99 -13.35 -0.53
N GLN A 7 28.01 -13.78 -1.78
CA GLN A 7 26.79 -14.09 -2.53
C GLN A 7 26.25 -15.50 -2.25
N ASP A 8 27.14 -16.43 -1.91
CA ASP A 8 26.78 -17.87 -1.74
C ASP A 8 26.06 -18.15 -0.39
N GLU A 9 26.35 -17.38 0.66
CA GLU A 9 25.67 -17.55 1.96
C GLU A 9 24.25 -17.00 1.97
N SER A 10 23.96 -15.91 1.23
CA SER A 10 22.61 -15.35 1.12
C SER A 10 21.67 -16.26 0.27
N ASP A 11 22.24 -17.00 -0.68
CA ASP A 11 21.49 -17.95 -1.50
C ASP A 11 21.20 -19.24 -0.72
N LEU A 12 22.08 -19.67 0.19
CA LEU A 12 21.86 -20.85 1.03
C LEU A 12 20.78 -20.67 2.09
N GLU A 13 20.63 -19.46 2.65
CA GLU A 13 19.54 -19.13 3.59
C GLU A 13 18.16 -19.10 2.91
N ARG A 14 18.10 -18.96 1.59
CA ARG A 14 16.87 -18.98 0.80
C ARG A 14 16.32 -20.40 0.57
N TRP A 15 17.16 -21.43 0.68
CA TRP A 15 16.77 -22.82 0.54
C TRP A 15 16.12 -23.32 1.85
N GLY A 16 14.79 -23.35 1.88
CA GLY A 16 14.00 -23.82 3.03
C GLY A 16 12.95 -22.83 3.51
N GLN A 17 12.95 -21.61 3.04
CA GLN A 17 11.84 -20.68 3.26
C GLN A 17 10.65 -21.13 2.38
N PRO A 18 9.42 -21.14 2.92
CA PRO A 18 8.24 -21.40 2.10
C PRO A 18 8.16 -20.35 1.00
N GLU A 19 7.77 -20.77 -0.21
CA GLU A 19 7.52 -19.85 -1.31
C GLU A 19 6.54 -18.74 -0.85
N PRO A 20 6.80 -17.47 -1.19
CA PRO A 20 5.94 -16.39 -0.78
C PRO A 20 4.54 -16.57 -1.35
N SER A 21 3.52 -16.24 -0.58
CA SER A 21 2.10 -16.32 -0.97
C SER A 21 1.76 -15.46 -2.18
N GLY A 22 2.64 -14.53 -2.56
CA GLY A 22 2.52 -13.64 -3.70
C GLY A 22 3.38 -12.39 -3.53
N LEU A 23 3.34 -11.50 -4.50
CA LEU A 23 4.09 -10.26 -4.54
C LEU A 23 3.16 -9.06 -4.32
N VAL A 24 3.51 -8.19 -3.40
CA VAL A 24 2.81 -6.92 -3.11
C VAL A 24 3.77 -5.76 -3.35
N ILE A 25 3.31 -4.74 -4.06
CA ILE A 25 4.10 -3.53 -4.33
C ILE A 25 3.43 -2.34 -3.66
N SER A 26 4.21 -1.55 -2.93
CA SER A 26 3.79 -0.30 -2.30
C SER A 26 4.75 0.82 -2.69
N LEU A 27 4.26 1.77 -3.47
CA LEU A 27 5.02 2.86 -4.05
C LEU A 27 4.86 4.14 -3.22
N PHE A 28 5.95 4.91 -3.06
CA PHE A 28 6.00 6.10 -2.20
C PHE A 28 5.59 5.76 -0.76
N ASP A 29 6.03 4.60 -0.28
CA ASP A 29 5.69 4.09 1.05
C ASP A 29 6.94 3.99 1.94
N LEU A 30 7.16 5.04 2.71
CA LEU A 30 8.23 5.10 3.70
C LEU A 30 7.95 4.20 4.92
N THR A 31 6.69 4.01 5.27
CA THR A 31 6.29 3.42 6.56
C THR A 31 6.04 1.93 6.51
N GLY A 32 5.60 1.40 5.38
CA GLY A 32 5.21 0.01 5.19
C GLY A 32 3.93 -0.40 5.95
N VAL A 33 3.15 0.57 6.47
CA VAL A 33 1.91 0.27 7.21
C VAL A 33 0.92 -0.48 6.34
N MET A 34 0.80 -0.08 5.06
CA MET A 34 -0.15 -0.70 4.12
C MET A 34 0.16 -2.16 3.82
N VAL A 35 1.44 -2.52 3.79
CA VAL A 35 1.87 -3.88 3.45
C VAL A 35 2.02 -4.79 4.67
N ARG A 36 1.96 -4.27 5.88
CA ARG A 36 2.17 -5.07 7.10
C ARG A 36 1.30 -6.31 7.18
N PRO A 37 -0.04 -6.26 7.01
CA PRO A 37 -0.87 -7.45 7.10
C PRO A 37 -0.56 -8.48 6.00
N TRP A 38 -0.08 -8.02 4.85
CA TRP A 38 0.36 -8.89 3.75
C TRP A 38 1.66 -9.61 4.09
N ALA A 39 2.65 -8.89 4.61
CA ALA A 39 3.93 -9.46 5.02
C ALA A 39 3.76 -10.50 6.15
N GLU A 40 2.88 -10.22 7.12
CA GLU A 40 2.51 -11.15 8.19
C GLU A 40 1.82 -12.41 7.66
N ALA A 41 1.11 -12.31 6.54
CA ALA A 41 0.48 -13.43 5.85
C ALA A 41 1.41 -14.17 4.86
N GLY A 42 2.71 -13.83 4.82
CA GLY A 42 3.70 -14.52 4.00
C GLY A 42 3.87 -13.98 2.57
N TYR A 43 3.33 -12.79 2.25
CA TYR A 43 3.58 -12.14 0.97
C TYR A 43 4.93 -11.43 0.98
N LEU A 44 5.62 -11.47 -0.15
CA LEU A 44 6.82 -10.64 -0.37
C LEU A 44 6.37 -9.22 -0.73
N CYS A 45 6.78 -8.23 0.07
CA CYS A 45 6.29 -6.86 -0.03
C CYS A 45 7.43 -5.90 -0.36
N TYR A 46 7.35 -5.20 -1.48
CA TYR A 46 8.28 -4.13 -1.84
C TYR A 46 7.70 -2.78 -1.42
N CYS A 47 8.43 -2.05 -0.56
CA CYS A 47 8.14 -0.66 -0.20
C CYS A 47 9.17 0.24 -0.87
N VAL A 48 8.76 0.97 -1.90
CA VAL A 48 9.66 1.81 -2.71
C VAL A 48 9.45 3.27 -2.35
N ASP A 49 10.48 3.92 -1.82
CA ASP A 49 10.49 5.35 -1.52
C ASP A 49 11.92 5.89 -1.58
N ARG A 50 12.10 7.08 -2.14
CA ARG A 50 13.42 7.74 -2.22
C ARG A 50 14.00 8.13 -0.86
N GLN A 51 13.21 8.12 0.21
CA GLN A 51 13.66 8.39 1.58
C GLN A 51 14.25 7.15 2.27
N HIS A 52 14.09 5.95 1.70
CA HIS A 52 14.84 4.79 2.16
C HIS A 52 16.33 4.93 1.81
N PRO A 53 17.24 4.29 2.54
CA PRO A 53 18.63 4.18 2.14
C PRO A 53 18.76 3.63 0.71
N PRO A 54 19.72 4.12 -0.11
CA PRO A 54 19.91 3.63 -1.47
C PRO A 54 20.08 2.11 -1.53
N GLY A 55 19.46 1.48 -2.54
CA GLY A 55 19.47 0.03 -2.71
C GLY A 55 18.30 -0.66 -1.99
N GLU A 56 18.46 -1.95 -1.72
CA GLU A 56 17.47 -2.79 -1.06
C GLU A 56 17.91 -3.14 0.37
N SER A 57 16.96 -3.09 1.30
CA SER A 57 17.12 -3.59 2.66
C SER A 57 15.96 -4.51 3.03
N HIS A 58 16.28 -5.66 3.63
CA HIS A 58 15.34 -6.74 3.92
C HIS A 58 15.00 -6.78 5.40
N SER A 59 13.72 -6.93 5.71
CA SER A 59 13.21 -7.13 7.07
C SER A 59 12.05 -8.12 7.02
N GLY A 60 12.34 -9.40 7.24
CA GLY A 60 11.39 -10.48 7.00
C GLY A 60 10.90 -10.45 5.55
N ASN A 61 9.59 -10.44 5.36
CA ASN A 61 8.96 -10.40 4.04
C ASN A 61 8.83 -8.97 3.46
N VAL A 62 9.43 -7.96 4.08
CA VAL A 62 9.41 -6.58 3.58
C VAL A 62 10.77 -6.19 3.03
N ILE A 63 10.81 -5.80 1.77
CA ILE A 63 11.97 -5.23 1.07
C ILE A 63 11.74 -3.73 0.93
N ARG A 64 12.58 -2.93 1.56
CA ARG A 64 12.58 -1.48 1.39
C ARG A 64 13.57 -1.11 0.31
N VAL A 65 13.11 -0.34 -0.67
CA VAL A 65 13.90 0.06 -1.84
C VAL A 65 14.06 1.58 -1.84
N GLY A 66 15.30 2.04 -1.68
CA GLY A 66 15.67 3.44 -1.79
C GLY A 66 15.86 3.85 -3.24
N ALA A 67 14.76 4.19 -3.92
CA ALA A 67 14.76 4.54 -5.34
C ALA A 67 13.69 5.58 -5.69
N ASP A 68 13.89 6.26 -6.81
CA ASP A 68 12.85 7.09 -7.40
C ASP A 68 11.85 6.19 -8.15
N VAL A 69 10.58 6.22 -7.73
CA VAL A 69 9.52 5.40 -8.34
C VAL A 69 9.36 5.67 -9.84
N ARG A 70 9.72 6.88 -10.30
CA ARG A 70 9.64 7.24 -11.74
C ARG A 70 10.60 6.44 -12.62
N GLU A 71 11.67 5.92 -12.03
CA GLU A 71 12.77 5.20 -12.68
C GLU A 71 12.86 3.73 -12.24
N TRP A 72 12.23 3.40 -11.10
CA TRP A 72 12.27 2.05 -10.55
C TRP A 72 11.52 1.06 -11.42
N LEU A 73 12.11 -0.11 -11.63
CA LEU A 73 11.51 -1.23 -12.33
C LEU A 73 11.11 -2.31 -11.32
N PRO A 74 9.84 -2.75 -11.33
CA PRO A 74 9.41 -3.81 -10.44
C PRO A 74 10.07 -5.15 -10.77
N PRO A 75 10.23 -6.03 -9.76
CA PRO A 75 10.75 -7.38 -10.00
C PRO A 75 9.83 -8.15 -10.94
N TYR A 76 10.41 -9.09 -11.66
CA TYR A 76 9.64 -9.96 -12.55
C TYR A 76 8.74 -10.90 -11.74
N GLY A 77 7.50 -11.03 -12.15
CA GLY A 77 6.53 -11.95 -11.58
C GLY A 77 5.11 -11.37 -11.46
N PRO A 78 4.13 -12.20 -11.15
CA PRO A 78 2.75 -11.75 -10.98
C PRO A 78 2.60 -10.95 -9.68
N VAL A 79 2.09 -9.74 -9.80
CA VAL A 79 1.77 -8.87 -8.65
C VAL A 79 0.36 -9.20 -8.16
N THR A 80 0.22 -9.43 -6.86
CA THR A 80 -1.07 -9.71 -6.21
C THR A 80 -1.91 -8.45 -6.09
N ILE A 81 -1.28 -7.34 -5.66
CA ILE A 81 -1.91 -6.04 -5.49
C ILE A 81 -0.85 -4.94 -5.48
N LEU A 82 -1.20 -3.75 -5.97
CA LEU A 82 -0.33 -2.58 -5.96
C LEU A 82 -0.97 -1.43 -5.19
N PHE A 83 -0.20 -0.80 -4.33
CA PHE A 83 -0.53 0.41 -3.58
C PHE A 83 0.38 1.56 -4.00
N ALA A 84 -0.14 2.78 -4.01
CA ALA A 84 0.69 3.96 -4.27
C ALA A 84 0.21 5.18 -3.50
N PHE A 85 1.17 5.94 -2.94
CA PHE A 85 0.95 7.14 -2.12
C PHE A 85 1.77 8.31 -2.65
N PRO A 86 1.54 8.73 -3.91
CA PRO A 86 2.37 9.76 -4.53
C PRO A 86 2.33 11.08 -3.75
N PRO A 87 3.48 11.81 -3.68
CA PRO A 87 3.59 13.04 -2.92
C PRO A 87 2.51 14.06 -3.30
N CYS A 88 1.74 14.51 -2.31
CA CYS A 88 0.63 15.43 -2.50
C CYS A 88 0.99 16.90 -2.24
N THR A 89 2.21 17.23 -1.82
CA THR A 89 2.62 18.55 -1.31
C THR A 89 2.34 19.70 -2.26
N HIS A 90 2.37 19.45 -3.56
CA HIS A 90 2.21 20.50 -4.59
C HIS A 90 0.92 20.36 -5.41
N VAL A 91 0.06 19.40 -5.06
CA VAL A 91 -1.23 19.18 -5.72
C VAL A 91 -2.42 19.20 -4.76
N ALA A 92 -2.22 19.03 -3.45
CA ALA A 92 -3.29 19.03 -2.45
C ALA A 92 -3.96 20.42 -2.35
N VAL A 93 -5.29 20.45 -2.45
CA VAL A 93 -6.10 21.67 -2.38
C VAL A 93 -5.89 22.42 -1.06
N SER A 94 -5.61 21.74 0.03
CA SER A 94 -5.29 22.36 1.32
C SER A 94 -4.05 23.29 1.28
N GLY A 95 -3.18 23.11 0.28
CA GLY A 95 -2.00 23.93 0.02
C GLY A 95 -2.16 24.92 -1.16
N ALA A 96 -3.35 25.01 -1.75
CA ALA A 96 -3.56 25.75 -3.02
C ALA A 96 -3.14 27.22 -2.97
N ARG A 97 -3.26 27.89 -1.83
CA ARG A 97 -2.81 29.30 -1.65
C ARG A 97 -1.32 29.51 -1.96
N TRP A 98 -0.51 28.46 -1.89
CA TRP A 98 0.93 28.50 -2.14
C TRP A 98 1.33 28.00 -3.54
N PHE A 99 0.38 27.56 -4.39
CA PHE A 99 0.71 27.00 -5.70
C PHE A 99 1.45 27.98 -6.59
N ARG A 100 1.02 29.24 -6.59
CA ARG A 100 1.66 30.31 -7.38
C ARG A 100 3.13 30.51 -6.97
N ASP A 101 3.39 30.56 -5.67
CA ASP A 101 4.73 30.82 -5.13
C ASP A 101 5.68 29.66 -5.34
N LYS A 102 5.17 28.43 -5.36
CA LYS A 102 5.95 27.22 -5.63
C LYS A 102 6.37 27.08 -7.09
N GLY A 103 5.59 27.65 -8.00
CA GLY A 103 5.87 27.61 -9.42
C GLY A 103 5.52 26.31 -10.11
N LEU A 104 5.65 26.29 -11.44
CA LEU A 104 5.21 25.21 -12.31
C LEU A 104 6.05 23.93 -12.14
N GLY A 105 7.36 24.06 -11.85
CA GLY A 105 8.26 22.90 -11.72
C GLY A 105 7.80 21.92 -10.64
N HIS A 106 7.35 22.39 -9.49
CA HIS A 106 6.84 21.54 -8.41
C HIS A 106 5.52 20.84 -8.76
N LEU A 107 4.65 21.51 -9.53
CA LEU A 107 3.44 20.87 -10.05
C LEU A 107 3.79 19.73 -10.99
N ILE A 108 4.70 19.98 -11.94
CA ILE A 108 5.17 18.97 -12.90
C ILE A 108 5.76 17.76 -12.17
N GLU A 109 6.61 17.98 -11.16
CA GLU A 109 7.21 16.91 -10.36
C GLU A 109 6.14 16.05 -9.68
N SER A 110 5.15 16.68 -9.03
CA SER A 110 4.08 15.93 -8.35
C SER A 110 3.19 15.15 -9.33
N LEU A 111 2.87 15.74 -10.48
CA LEU A 111 2.12 15.03 -11.52
C LEU A 111 2.94 13.89 -12.14
N ALA A 112 4.25 14.05 -12.32
CA ALA A 112 5.12 12.97 -12.79
C ALA A 112 5.21 11.80 -11.80
N CYS A 113 5.20 12.06 -10.50
CA CYS A 113 5.11 11.00 -9.48
C CYS A 113 3.76 10.27 -9.55
N PHE A 114 2.67 11.02 -9.71
CA PHE A 114 1.34 10.41 -9.84
C PHE A 114 1.23 9.58 -11.14
N ASP A 115 1.71 10.09 -12.27
CA ASP A 115 1.78 9.40 -13.54
C ASP A 115 2.59 8.09 -13.45
N ALA A 116 3.73 8.11 -12.75
CA ALA A 116 4.52 6.91 -12.51
C ALA A 116 3.73 5.83 -11.75
N ALA A 117 2.93 6.22 -10.75
CA ALA A 117 2.04 5.30 -10.04
C ALA A 117 1.00 4.69 -11.00
N VAL A 118 0.38 5.51 -11.86
CA VAL A 118 -0.61 5.04 -12.85
C VAL A 118 0.03 4.06 -13.83
N ARG A 119 1.19 4.41 -14.41
CA ARG A 119 1.89 3.54 -15.37
C ARG A 119 2.28 2.19 -14.77
N LEU A 120 2.78 2.16 -13.52
CA LEU A 120 3.12 0.92 -12.84
C LEU A 120 1.87 0.09 -12.49
N ALA A 121 0.78 0.75 -12.09
CA ALA A 121 -0.50 0.08 -11.85
C ALA A 121 -1.06 -0.58 -13.12
N GLU A 122 -1.01 0.12 -14.26
CA GLU A 122 -1.44 -0.42 -15.55
C GLU A 122 -0.51 -1.54 -16.04
N TRP A 123 0.80 -1.38 -15.87
CA TRP A 123 1.79 -2.37 -16.28
C TRP A 123 1.64 -3.69 -15.52
N THR A 124 1.44 -3.64 -14.19
CA THR A 124 1.28 -4.84 -13.36
C THR A 124 -0.01 -5.58 -13.63
N ARG A 125 -1.05 -4.91 -14.11
CA ARG A 125 -2.42 -5.43 -14.28
C ARG A 125 -3.03 -6.00 -13.01
N ALA A 126 -2.39 -5.81 -11.87
CA ALA A 126 -2.90 -6.22 -10.57
C ALA A 126 -4.01 -5.27 -10.09
N PRO A 127 -4.91 -5.70 -9.22
CA PRO A 127 -5.75 -4.78 -8.45
C PRO A 127 -4.88 -3.69 -7.83
N TYR A 128 -5.31 -2.43 -7.93
CA TYR A 128 -4.52 -1.32 -7.40
C TYR A 128 -5.37 -0.25 -6.73
N LEU A 129 -4.75 0.48 -5.81
CA LEU A 129 -5.22 1.77 -5.34
C LEU A 129 -4.08 2.80 -5.38
N ILE A 130 -4.42 4.03 -5.76
CA ILE A 130 -3.55 5.21 -5.66
C ILE A 130 -4.25 6.18 -4.71
N GLU A 131 -3.59 6.54 -3.62
CA GLU A 131 -4.13 7.45 -2.60
C GLU A 131 -3.61 8.87 -2.79
N ASN A 132 -4.50 9.83 -2.65
CA ASN A 132 -4.11 11.23 -2.49
C ASN A 132 -5.22 11.97 -1.71
N PRO A 133 -4.94 13.06 -1.00
CA PRO A 133 -6.00 13.90 -0.47
C PRO A 133 -6.78 14.58 -1.61
N VAL A 134 -7.80 15.36 -1.30
CA VAL A 134 -8.46 16.20 -2.29
C VAL A 134 -7.40 17.09 -2.97
N SER A 135 -7.20 16.85 -4.25
CA SER A 135 -6.08 17.43 -5.02
C SER A 135 -6.51 17.86 -6.43
N THR A 136 -5.62 18.61 -7.10
CA THR A 136 -5.83 19.03 -8.47
C THR A 136 -5.70 17.90 -9.50
N VAL A 137 -5.27 16.72 -9.10
CA VAL A 137 -5.18 15.53 -9.97
C VAL A 137 -6.51 15.24 -10.67
N SER A 138 -7.62 15.41 -9.95
CA SER A 138 -8.97 15.22 -10.53
C SER A 138 -9.28 16.16 -11.71
N THR A 139 -8.61 17.30 -11.78
CA THR A 139 -8.75 18.26 -12.88
C THR A 139 -8.00 17.82 -14.14
N TYR A 140 -6.85 17.14 -13.95
CA TYR A 140 -5.98 16.75 -15.06
C TYR A 140 -6.21 15.34 -15.57
N TRP A 141 -6.76 14.45 -14.75
CA TRP A 141 -6.98 13.05 -15.11
C TRP A 141 -8.45 12.67 -14.98
N ARG A 142 -8.86 12.14 -13.82
CA ARG A 142 -10.25 11.73 -13.57
C ARG A 142 -10.63 11.90 -12.10
N PRO A 143 -11.92 12.01 -11.77
CA PRO A 143 -12.36 11.97 -10.38
C PRO A 143 -11.89 10.69 -9.67
N PRO A 144 -11.69 10.73 -8.33
CA PRO A 144 -11.44 9.52 -7.56
C PRO A 144 -12.66 8.60 -7.59
N ASP A 145 -12.41 7.29 -7.58
CA ASP A 145 -13.48 6.27 -7.55
C ASP A 145 -14.14 6.19 -6.17
N HIS A 146 -13.33 6.40 -5.12
CA HIS A 146 -13.80 6.32 -3.73
C HIS A 146 -13.22 7.45 -2.89
N THR A 147 -13.93 7.77 -1.82
CA THR A 147 -13.43 8.63 -0.74
C THR A 147 -13.76 7.99 0.60
N PHE A 148 -12.89 8.17 1.59
CA PHE A 148 -13.12 7.69 2.94
C PHE A 148 -12.44 8.59 3.97
N ASP A 149 -12.82 8.44 5.24
CA ASP A 149 -12.11 8.94 6.39
C ASP A 149 -11.49 7.78 7.17
N PRO A 150 -10.32 7.92 7.83
CA PRO A 150 -9.69 6.85 8.61
C PRO A 150 -10.61 6.19 9.63
N CYS A 151 -11.48 6.96 10.28
CA CYS A 151 -12.46 6.44 11.22
C CYS A 151 -13.47 5.46 10.61
N ASP A 152 -13.64 5.44 9.28
CA ASP A 152 -14.51 4.49 8.60
C ASP A 152 -14.01 3.05 8.72
N TYR A 153 -12.71 2.86 9.04
CA TYR A 153 -12.06 1.55 9.13
C TYR A 153 -11.41 1.27 10.50
N GLY A 154 -11.57 2.16 11.47
CA GLY A 154 -10.93 2.03 12.78
C GLY A 154 -11.32 0.77 13.56
N GLY A 155 -12.50 0.20 13.29
CA GLY A 155 -12.97 -1.03 13.91
C GLY A 155 -12.32 -2.32 13.38
N TYR A 156 -11.45 -2.23 12.35
CA TYR A 156 -10.62 -3.35 11.93
C TYR A 156 -9.38 -3.56 12.81
N LEU A 157 -9.14 -2.67 13.75
CA LEU A 157 -8.04 -2.77 14.72
C LEU A 157 -8.54 -3.32 16.06
N ASP A 158 -7.66 -3.98 16.79
CA ASP A 158 -7.89 -4.43 18.16
C ASP A 158 -6.72 -3.94 19.06
N PRO A 159 -6.96 -3.00 19.98
CA PRO A 159 -8.20 -2.24 20.17
C PRO A 159 -8.53 -1.32 18.98
N PRO A 160 -9.82 -0.92 18.81
CA PRO A 160 -10.22 0.01 17.75
C PRO A 160 -9.39 1.30 17.76
N GLY A 161 -9.05 1.80 16.56
CA GLY A 161 -8.14 2.93 16.39
C GLY A 161 -8.54 3.82 15.22
N ASP A 162 -7.59 4.64 14.73
CA ASP A 162 -7.79 5.56 13.59
C ASP A 162 -9.05 6.44 13.72
N ALA A 163 -9.44 6.80 14.95
CA ALA A 163 -10.63 7.57 15.29
C ALA A 163 -10.47 9.05 14.90
N TYR A 164 -10.22 9.34 13.60
CA TYR A 164 -10.08 10.71 13.11
C TYR A 164 -10.59 10.84 11.67
N THR A 165 -10.91 12.08 11.29
CA THR A 165 -11.30 12.44 9.94
C THR A 165 -10.10 12.98 9.16
N LYS A 166 -9.94 12.51 7.94
CA LYS A 166 -9.00 12.99 6.93
C LYS A 166 -9.54 12.55 5.58
N LYS A 167 -10.28 13.41 4.90
CA LYS A 167 -10.86 13.05 3.59
C LYS A 167 -9.77 12.58 2.64
N THR A 168 -9.80 11.30 2.34
CA THR A 168 -8.84 10.59 1.52
C THR A 168 -9.51 10.14 0.22
N CYS A 169 -8.86 10.39 -0.91
CA CYS A 169 -9.35 10.03 -2.24
C CYS A 169 -8.57 8.83 -2.77
N LEU A 170 -9.27 7.90 -3.43
CA LEU A 170 -8.68 6.72 -4.05
C LEU A 170 -9.03 6.65 -5.52
N TRP A 171 -8.01 6.44 -6.33
CA TRP A 171 -8.13 6.00 -7.73
C TRP A 171 -7.78 4.52 -7.79
N THR A 172 -8.71 3.72 -8.27
CA THR A 172 -8.63 2.25 -8.23
C THR A 172 -8.83 1.63 -9.60
N GLY A 173 -8.43 0.37 -9.75
CA GLY A 173 -8.63 -0.35 -11.00
C GLY A 173 -8.27 -1.83 -10.91
N ASN A 174 -8.36 -2.51 -12.06
CA ASN A 174 -8.02 -3.92 -12.25
C ASN A 174 -8.72 -4.87 -11.26
N GLY A 175 -9.97 -4.54 -10.90
CA GLY A 175 -10.74 -5.38 -9.97
C GLY A 175 -10.48 -5.11 -8.49
N PHE A 176 -9.91 -3.95 -8.13
CA PHE A 176 -9.86 -3.51 -6.74
C PHE A 176 -11.26 -3.47 -6.15
N ARG A 177 -11.42 -4.01 -4.96
CA ARG A 177 -12.68 -4.02 -4.20
C ARG A 177 -12.53 -3.15 -2.97
N MET A 178 -13.33 -2.08 -2.90
CA MET A 178 -13.37 -1.25 -1.70
C MET A 178 -13.90 -2.08 -0.53
N PRO A 179 -13.17 -2.16 0.61
CA PRO A 179 -13.64 -2.91 1.77
C PRO A 179 -14.91 -2.31 2.37
N ALA A 180 -15.72 -3.13 3.00
CA ALA A 180 -16.85 -2.66 3.79
C ALA A 180 -16.34 -1.84 4.99
N PRO A 181 -16.97 -0.70 5.32
CA PRO A 181 -16.57 0.08 6.49
C PRO A 181 -16.88 -0.67 7.79
N ASN A 182 -16.00 -0.49 8.78
CA ASN A 182 -16.20 -0.83 10.18
C ASN A 182 -15.85 0.41 11.01
N ARG A 183 -16.82 1.32 11.10
CA ARG A 183 -16.62 2.68 11.58
C ARG A 183 -16.48 2.75 13.10
N VAL A 184 -15.59 3.63 13.54
CA VAL A 184 -15.49 4.10 14.93
C VAL A 184 -15.89 5.57 15.00
N GLU A 185 -16.34 6.02 16.18
CA GLU A 185 -16.66 7.43 16.38
C GLU A 185 -15.38 8.28 16.32
N PRO A 186 -15.31 9.31 15.47
CA PRO A 186 -14.12 10.14 15.36
C PRO A 186 -13.95 11.03 16.60
N GLU A 187 -12.73 11.13 17.08
CA GLU A 187 -12.38 12.09 18.12
C GLU A 187 -12.57 13.54 17.63
N PRO A 188 -13.08 14.43 18.50
CA PRO A 188 -13.24 15.83 18.16
C PRO A 188 -11.91 16.51 17.76
N GLY A 189 -11.95 17.34 16.74
CA GLY A 189 -10.82 18.13 16.25
C GLY A 189 -10.03 17.43 15.14
N SER A 190 -9.18 18.21 14.48
CA SER A 190 -8.37 17.72 13.38
C SER A 190 -7.05 17.13 13.88
N ARG A 191 -6.79 15.85 13.61
CA ARG A 191 -5.49 15.22 13.91
C ARG A 191 -4.32 15.97 13.25
N THR A 192 -4.56 16.56 12.08
CA THR A 192 -3.50 17.28 11.34
C THR A 192 -3.03 18.56 12.06
N LEU A 193 -3.85 19.13 12.95
CA LEU A 193 -3.49 20.29 13.79
C LEU A 193 -2.70 19.87 15.03
N ARG A 194 -2.73 18.59 15.42
CA ARG A 194 -2.03 18.08 16.59
C ARG A 194 -0.53 17.86 16.35
N PHE A 195 -0.09 17.79 15.08
CA PHE A 195 1.33 17.66 14.77
C PHE A 195 2.03 19.00 14.82
N SER A 196 3.03 19.11 15.69
CA SER A 196 3.91 20.29 15.78
C SER A 196 4.60 20.56 14.45
N PRO A 197 4.90 21.83 14.13
CA PRO A 197 5.77 22.16 13.00
C PRO A 197 7.13 21.46 13.16
N GLY A 198 7.60 20.82 12.07
CA GLY A 198 8.89 20.11 12.08
C GLY A 198 9.13 19.39 10.75
N PRO A 199 10.36 18.91 10.49
CA PRO A 199 10.73 18.25 9.24
C PRO A 199 9.89 16.98 8.99
N ASP A 200 9.54 16.23 10.04
CA ASP A 200 8.81 14.97 9.92
C ASP A 200 7.29 15.13 9.81
N ARG A 201 6.79 16.37 9.94
CA ARG A 201 5.34 16.63 9.93
C ARG A 201 4.64 16.10 8.68
N ALA A 202 5.28 16.21 7.51
CA ALA A 202 4.73 15.73 6.26
C ALA A 202 4.58 14.20 6.30
N ASN A 203 5.62 13.48 6.74
CA ASN A 203 5.62 12.03 6.86
C ASN A 203 4.58 11.54 7.88
N LEU A 204 4.49 12.18 9.06
CA LEU A 204 3.48 11.86 10.08
C LEU A 204 2.04 12.02 9.58
N ARG A 205 1.79 13.01 8.71
CA ARG A 205 0.47 13.25 8.12
C ARG A 205 0.14 12.30 6.97
N SER A 206 1.14 11.71 6.32
CA SER A 206 0.98 10.81 5.18
C SER A 206 0.88 9.34 5.58
N VAL A 207 1.07 9.01 6.86
CA VAL A 207 0.94 7.61 7.33
C VAL A 207 -0.43 7.05 6.95
N THR A 208 -0.40 5.88 6.32
CA THR A 208 -1.60 5.12 5.98
C THR A 208 -2.35 4.72 7.25
N PRO A 209 -3.68 4.89 7.33
CA PRO A 209 -4.47 4.39 8.46
C PRO A 209 -4.35 2.86 8.56
N ALA A 210 -3.98 2.37 9.74
CA ALA A 210 -3.74 0.94 9.94
C ALA A 210 -5.04 0.11 9.79
N GLY A 211 -6.18 0.68 10.22
CA GLY A 211 -7.49 0.05 10.06
C GLY A 211 -7.87 -0.11 8.58
N PHE A 212 -7.54 0.87 7.73
CA PHE A 212 -7.76 0.76 6.30
C PHE A 212 -6.85 -0.31 5.67
N ALA A 213 -5.58 -0.40 6.08
CA ALA A 213 -4.67 -1.45 5.61
C ALA A 213 -5.20 -2.85 5.95
N GLN A 214 -5.70 -3.07 7.17
CA GLN A 214 -6.32 -4.32 7.58
C GLN A 214 -7.60 -4.63 6.79
N ALA A 215 -8.44 -3.62 6.56
CA ALA A 215 -9.67 -3.76 5.78
C ALA A 215 -9.40 -4.19 4.32
N VAL A 216 -8.42 -3.54 3.67
CA VAL A 216 -8.02 -3.89 2.29
C VAL A 216 -7.44 -5.29 2.24
N PHE A 217 -6.60 -5.66 3.20
CA PHE A 217 -6.09 -7.03 3.31
C PHE A 217 -7.23 -8.04 3.42
N ALA A 218 -8.17 -7.85 4.34
CA ALA A 218 -9.32 -8.75 4.52
C ALA A 218 -10.18 -8.88 3.25
N ALA A 219 -10.32 -7.79 2.46
CA ALA A 219 -11.09 -7.81 1.23
C ALA A 219 -10.41 -8.52 0.06
N HIS A 220 -9.06 -8.53 0.02
CA HIS A 220 -8.28 -9.00 -1.12
C HIS A 220 -7.46 -10.26 -0.85
N HIS A 221 -7.17 -10.57 0.42
CA HIS A 221 -6.49 -11.81 0.75
C HIS A 221 -7.41 -13.00 0.42
N PRO A 222 -6.95 -13.98 -0.39
CA PRO A 222 -7.75 -15.15 -0.68
C PRO A 222 -8.01 -15.93 0.62
N LEU A 223 -9.27 -16.02 0.99
CA LEU A 223 -9.67 -16.88 2.12
C LEU A 223 -9.12 -18.30 1.88
N PRO A 224 -8.51 -18.95 2.87
CA PRO A 224 -8.10 -20.32 2.73
C PRO A 224 -9.30 -21.12 2.25
N HIS A 225 -9.16 -21.81 1.11
CA HIS A 225 -10.21 -22.67 0.59
C HIS A 225 -10.61 -23.63 1.72
N ARG A 226 -11.81 -23.46 2.29
CA ARG A 226 -12.40 -24.48 3.16
C ARG A 226 -12.40 -25.76 2.35
N ARG A 227 -11.46 -26.66 2.62
CA ARG A 227 -11.51 -28.02 2.05
C ARG A 227 -12.91 -28.54 2.38
N ARG A 228 -13.77 -28.70 1.37
CA ARG A 228 -15.04 -29.40 1.54
C ARG A 228 -14.67 -30.77 2.14
N PRO A 229 -15.30 -31.17 3.27
CA PRO A 229 -15.07 -32.50 3.79
C PRO A 229 -15.35 -33.49 2.64
N ARG A 230 -14.38 -34.34 2.35
CA ARG A 230 -14.58 -35.45 1.39
C ARG A 230 -15.82 -36.20 1.85
N ARG A 231 -16.90 -36.16 1.08
CA ARG A 231 -18.04 -37.06 1.28
C ARG A 231 -17.47 -38.46 1.26
N GLY A 232 -17.53 -39.14 2.42
CA GLY A 232 -17.14 -40.51 2.55
C GLY A 232 -17.84 -41.34 1.45
N ARG A 233 -17.09 -42.07 0.67
CA ARG A 233 -17.65 -43.10 -0.21
C ARG A 233 -18.41 -44.07 0.70
N ALA A 234 -19.72 -44.11 0.59
CA ALA A 234 -20.51 -45.22 1.14
C ALA A 234 -20.00 -46.51 0.47
N GLY A 235 -19.47 -47.41 1.26
CA GLY A 235 -19.09 -48.72 0.80
C GLY A 235 -20.33 -49.50 0.27
N PRO A 236 -20.13 -50.43 -0.66
CA PRO A 236 -21.23 -51.23 -1.19
C PRO A 236 -21.88 -52.06 -0.08
N ALA A 237 -23.20 -51.95 0.05
CA ALA A 237 -23.98 -52.84 0.90
C ALA A 237 -23.84 -54.28 0.41
N SER A 238 -23.29 -55.15 1.21
CA SER A 238 -23.32 -56.59 0.98
C SER A 238 -24.73 -57.12 1.28
N PHE A 239 -25.43 -57.54 0.24
CA PHE A 239 -26.60 -58.39 0.39
C PHE A 239 -26.12 -59.81 0.62
N GLY A 240 -26.44 -60.40 1.74
CA GLY A 240 -26.45 -61.80 2.08
C GLY A 240 -27.88 -62.31 2.17
#